data_2919613bef89afcdd136ff6a3ad1cb00
#
_entry.id   2919613bef89afcdd136ff6a3ad1cb00
#
_cell.length_a   1.000
_cell.length_b   1.000
_cell.length_c   1.000
_cell.angle_alpha   90.00
_cell.angle_beta   90.00
_cell.angle_gamma   90.00
#
_symmetry.space_group_name_H-M   'P 1'
#
loop_
_entity.id
_entity.type
_entity.pdbx_description
1 polymer ?
#
loop_
_entity_poly.entity_id
_entity_poly.type
_entity_poly.pdbx_seq_one_letter_code
_entity_poly.pdbx_strand_id
1 'polypeptide(L)'
;MKALAALAVTAAVVVLLARFETEAPRTFNPNSGLGPVRTPRALAKTAATPPPRRSGEGTRSFDGPAMTTPFSAIQVRGYVTGRRLTGIETVLLSGDGPHTEALNARAEPILRESALEAGDADVDVVSGATSTSKIWLDSLQGAIDKARRAPQ
;
A
#
# COMPACT_ATOMS: atom_id res chain seq x y z
N MET A 1 23.52 46.79 11.32
CA MET A 1 23.55 45.63 10.37
C MET A 1 22.64 44.47 10.76
N LYS A 2 21.91 44.51 11.89
CA LYS A 2 20.99 43.43 12.32
C LYS A 2 19.53 43.61 11.86
N ALA A 3 19.15 44.75 11.35
CA ALA A 3 17.78 45.06 10.92
C ALA A 3 17.46 44.67 9.46
N LEU A 4 18.47 44.53 8.60
CA LEU A 4 18.29 44.16 7.19
C LEU A 4 18.06 42.69 6.94
N ALA A 5 18.50 41.81 7.87
CA ALA A 5 18.29 40.37 7.75
C ALA A 5 16.84 39.94 8.04
N ALA A 6 16.12 40.68 8.90
CA ALA A 6 14.74 40.37 9.26
C ALA A 6 13.74 40.65 8.11
N LEU A 7 14.06 41.64 7.27
CA LEU A 7 13.18 42.03 6.16
C LEU A 7 13.22 41.07 4.98
N ALA A 8 14.34 40.40 4.80
CA ALA A 8 14.52 39.40 3.71
C ALA A 8 13.75 38.10 3.97
N VAL A 9 13.62 37.68 5.24
CA VAL A 9 12.90 36.44 5.61
C VAL A 9 11.39 36.62 5.46
N THR A 10 10.87 37.81 5.83
CA THR A 10 9.43 38.11 5.68
C THR A 10 9.00 38.21 4.22
N ALA A 11 9.84 38.73 3.33
CA ALA A 11 9.54 38.78 1.91
C ALA A 11 9.48 37.39 1.26
N ALA A 12 10.33 36.43 1.69
CA ALA A 12 10.36 35.07 1.18
C ALA A 12 9.11 34.26 1.58
N VAL A 13 8.58 34.47 2.79
CA VAL A 13 7.37 33.80 3.28
C VAL A 13 6.12 34.29 2.54
N VAL A 14 6.04 35.60 2.25
CA VAL A 14 4.91 36.18 1.52
C VAL A 14 4.88 35.69 0.06
N VAL A 15 6.03 35.56 -0.59
CA VAL A 15 6.11 35.02 -1.97
C VAL A 15 5.75 33.54 -2.02
N LEU A 16 6.07 32.76 -0.98
CA LEU A 16 5.70 31.34 -0.92
C LEU A 16 4.18 31.14 -0.75
N LEU A 17 3.52 32.02 0.01
CA LEU A 17 2.07 31.97 0.21
C LEU A 17 1.27 32.43 -1.02
N ALA A 18 1.84 33.28 -1.87
CA ALA A 18 1.18 33.77 -3.09
C ALA A 18 1.16 32.70 -4.23
N ARG A 19 1.86 31.57 -4.06
CA ARG A 19 1.85 30.46 -5.02
C ARG A 19 0.78 29.39 -4.74
N PHE A 20 0.01 29.56 -3.68
CA PHE A 20 -1.17 28.76 -3.41
C PHE A 20 -2.37 29.40 -4.12
N GLU A 21 -2.40 29.31 -5.44
CA GLU A 21 -3.63 29.59 -6.17
C GLU A 21 -4.61 28.47 -5.87
N THR A 22 -5.62 28.80 -5.07
CA THR A 22 -6.83 28.01 -4.90
C THR A 22 -7.49 27.87 -6.27
N GLU A 23 -7.39 26.70 -6.90
CA GLU A 23 -8.28 26.35 -8.01
C GLU A 23 -9.73 26.49 -7.52
N ALA A 24 -10.44 27.44 -8.11
CA ALA A 24 -11.84 27.66 -7.85
C ALA A 24 -12.64 26.38 -8.17
N PRO A 25 -13.62 26.00 -7.35
CA PRO A 25 -14.46 24.84 -7.65
C PRO A 25 -15.18 25.08 -8.99
N ARG A 26 -14.99 24.15 -9.93
CA ARG A 26 -15.66 24.15 -11.21
C ARG A 26 -17.16 24.19 -10.98
N THR A 27 -17.81 25.25 -11.47
CA THR A 27 -19.24 25.44 -11.43
C THR A 27 -19.96 24.21 -11.98
N PHE A 28 -20.79 23.61 -11.11
CA PHE A 28 -21.73 22.57 -11.48
C PHE A 28 -22.69 23.10 -12.57
N ASN A 29 -22.63 22.57 -13.75
CA ASN A 29 -23.58 22.90 -14.83
C ASN A 29 -24.77 21.94 -14.79
N PRO A 30 -25.96 22.38 -14.39
CA PRO A 30 -27.11 21.49 -14.21
C PRO A 30 -27.81 21.06 -15.52
N ASN A 31 -27.22 21.34 -16.70
CA ASN A 31 -27.91 21.14 -17.96
C ASN A 31 -27.21 20.19 -18.95
N SER A 32 -26.44 19.23 -18.47
CA SER A 32 -25.92 18.13 -19.29
C SER A 32 -26.90 16.96 -19.24
N GLY A 33 -27.69 16.89 -20.28
CA GLY A 33 -28.62 15.89 -20.80
C GLY A 33 -28.79 14.58 -20.00
N LEU A 34 -30.07 14.31 -19.73
CA LEU A 34 -30.60 13.04 -19.23
C LEU A 34 -30.19 11.88 -20.14
N GLY A 35 -29.12 11.17 -19.83
CA GLY A 35 -28.88 9.82 -20.33
C GLY A 35 -29.50 8.79 -19.36
N PRO A 36 -29.89 7.59 -19.85
CA PRO A 36 -30.68 6.65 -19.08
C PRO A 36 -29.97 6.21 -17.81
N VAL A 37 -30.71 6.29 -16.69
CA VAL A 37 -30.34 5.81 -15.37
C VAL A 37 -29.95 4.34 -15.45
N ARG A 38 -28.66 4.06 -15.41
CA ARG A 38 -28.17 2.71 -15.08
C ARG A 38 -28.09 2.60 -13.57
N THR A 39 -28.92 1.75 -13.02
CA THR A 39 -28.92 1.29 -11.63
C THR A 39 -27.47 1.09 -11.13
N PRO A 40 -27.12 1.58 -9.93
CA PRO A 40 -25.84 1.28 -9.32
C PRO A 40 -25.83 -0.19 -8.90
N ARG A 41 -25.24 -1.03 -9.73
CA ARG A 41 -24.89 -2.39 -9.33
C ARG A 41 -23.69 -2.31 -8.40
N ALA A 42 -23.97 -2.51 -7.12
CA ALA A 42 -23.14 -3.13 -6.11
C ALA A 42 -21.62 -2.89 -6.17
N LEU A 43 -21.13 -2.29 -5.07
CA LEU A 43 -19.84 -2.56 -4.43
C LEU A 43 -18.66 -2.67 -5.40
N ALA A 44 -18.09 -1.53 -5.72
CA ALA A 44 -16.74 -1.48 -6.21
C ALA A 44 -15.82 -2.01 -5.10
N LYS A 45 -15.56 -3.32 -5.13
CA LYS A 45 -14.36 -3.93 -4.62
C LYS A 45 -13.21 -3.03 -5.04
N THR A 46 -12.57 -2.37 -4.07
CA THR A 46 -11.35 -1.59 -4.31
C THR A 46 -10.40 -2.47 -5.11
N ALA A 47 -10.24 -2.16 -6.37
CA ALA A 47 -9.32 -2.88 -7.24
C ALA A 47 -7.92 -2.53 -6.76
N ALA A 48 -7.32 -3.42 -5.96
CA ALA A 48 -5.88 -3.50 -5.87
C ALA A 48 -5.37 -3.58 -7.31
N THR A 49 -4.54 -2.64 -7.70
CA THR A 49 -3.84 -2.67 -9.00
C THR A 49 -3.18 -4.04 -9.10
N PRO A 50 -3.54 -4.88 -10.10
CA PRO A 50 -2.92 -6.17 -10.23
C PRO A 50 -1.42 -5.96 -10.47
N PRO A 51 -0.55 -6.64 -9.73
CA PRO A 51 0.88 -6.59 -9.99
C PRO A 51 1.14 -7.03 -11.42
N PRO A 52 2.20 -6.52 -12.06
CA PRO A 52 2.52 -6.88 -13.44
C PRO A 52 2.67 -8.40 -13.53
N ARG A 53 1.77 -9.03 -14.26
CA ARG A 53 1.83 -10.47 -14.55
C ARG A 53 3.08 -10.74 -15.36
N ARG A 54 4.18 -11.00 -14.70
CA ARG A 54 5.30 -11.71 -15.33
C ARG A 54 5.01 -13.19 -15.15
N SER A 55 4.08 -13.71 -15.97
CA SER A 55 3.92 -15.15 -16.16
C SER A 55 5.10 -15.64 -17.00
N GLY A 56 6.28 -15.72 -16.36
CA GLY A 56 7.38 -16.55 -16.85
C GLY A 56 7.08 -17.99 -16.48
N GLU A 57 7.30 -18.90 -17.40
CA GLU A 57 7.23 -20.34 -17.14
C GLU A 57 7.98 -20.65 -15.83
N GLY A 58 7.28 -21.27 -14.88
CA GLY A 58 7.85 -21.69 -13.61
C GLY A 58 7.54 -20.81 -12.38
N THR A 59 6.83 -19.68 -12.52
CA THR A 59 6.41 -18.89 -11.36
C THR A 59 5.15 -19.47 -10.74
N ARG A 60 5.21 -19.81 -9.46
CA ARG A 60 4.11 -20.35 -8.66
C ARG A 60 3.74 -19.37 -7.57
N SER A 61 2.45 -19.28 -7.23
CA SER A 61 1.96 -18.44 -6.13
C SER A 61 1.55 -19.29 -4.93
N PHE A 62 1.83 -18.78 -3.74
CA PHE A 62 1.51 -19.43 -2.48
C PHE A 62 0.91 -18.41 -1.52
N ASP A 63 -0.28 -18.71 -1.00
CA ASP A 63 -0.94 -17.85 -0.02
C ASP A 63 -0.43 -18.19 1.39
N GLY A 64 0.00 -17.16 2.10
CA GLY A 64 0.24 -17.26 3.53
C GLY A 64 -1.06 -17.47 4.31
N PRO A 65 -0.98 -17.78 5.61
CA PRO A 65 -2.15 -17.81 6.46
C PRO A 65 -2.76 -16.41 6.58
N ALA A 66 -4.08 -16.33 6.67
CA ALA A 66 -4.74 -15.09 7.08
C ALA A 66 -4.48 -14.87 8.58
N MET A 67 -3.71 -13.82 8.88
CA MET A 67 -3.37 -13.45 10.25
C MET A 67 -4.35 -12.40 10.73
N THR A 68 -4.94 -12.62 11.91
CA THR A 68 -5.94 -11.71 12.47
C THR A 68 -5.53 -11.29 13.88
N THR A 69 -5.64 -10.00 14.15
CA THR A 69 -5.55 -9.38 15.47
C THR A 69 -6.85 -8.65 15.77
N PRO A 70 -7.07 -8.16 17.00
CA PRO A 70 -8.24 -7.32 17.29
C PRO A 70 -8.35 -6.07 16.42
N PHE A 71 -7.25 -5.62 15.80
CA PHE A 71 -7.17 -4.34 15.06
C PHE A 71 -6.92 -4.49 13.57
N SER A 72 -6.49 -5.66 13.09
CA SER A 72 -6.13 -5.87 11.69
C SER A 72 -6.32 -7.32 11.25
N ALA A 73 -6.66 -7.52 9.98
CA ALA A 73 -6.55 -8.81 9.32
C ALA A 73 -5.68 -8.65 8.06
N ILE A 74 -4.65 -9.50 7.95
CA ILE A 74 -3.65 -9.43 6.88
C ILE A 74 -3.41 -10.81 6.30
N GLN A 75 -3.35 -10.89 4.98
CA GLN A 75 -2.94 -12.09 4.26
C GLN A 75 -2.02 -11.70 3.10
N VAL A 76 -0.91 -12.40 2.97
CA VAL A 76 0.12 -12.14 1.96
C VAL A 76 0.28 -13.35 1.06
N ARG A 77 0.43 -13.10 -0.24
CA ARG A 77 0.76 -14.07 -1.28
C ARG A 77 2.19 -13.84 -1.76
N GLY A 78 2.99 -14.90 -1.76
CA GLY A 78 4.33 -14.91 -2.36
C GLY A 78 4.30 -15.54 -3.75
N TYR A 79 5.03 -14.95 -4.69
CA TYR A 79 5.32 -15.50 -6.01
C TYR A 79 6.75 -16.03 -6.03
N VAL A 80 6.92 -17.29 -6.35
CA VAL A 80 8.21 -17.97 -6.30
C VAL A 80 8.52 -18.59 -7.66
N THR A 81 9.72 -18.32 -8.16
CA THR A 81 10.25 -18.96 -9.37
C THR A 81 11.43 -19.86 -8.97
N GLY A 82 11.28 -21.15 -9.17
CA GLY A 82 12.20 -22.13 -8.59
C GLY A 82 12.17 -22.07 -7.06
N ARG A 83 13.24 -21.56 -6.45
CA ARG A 83 13.36 -21.39 -4.98
C ARG A 83 13.45 -19.92 -4.55
N ARG A 84 13.30 -18.98 -5.47
CA ARG A 84 13.49 -17.56 -5.23
C ARG A 84 12.13 -16.85 -5.16
N LEU A 85 11.94 -16.02 -4.14
CA LEU A 85 10.83 -15.09 -4.05
C LEU A 85 11.01 -14.01 -5.15
N THR A 86 10.03 -13.88 -6.04
CA THR A 86 10.09 -12.98 -7.20
C THR A 86 8.97 -11.94 -7.21
N GLY A 87 8.01 -12.07 -6.30
CA GLY A 87 6.93 -11.11 -6.15
C GLY A 87 6.17 -11.34 -4.85
N ILE A 88 5.55 -10.28 -4.35
CA ILE A 88 4.70 -10.30 -3.17
C ILE A 88 3.44 -9.50 -3.46
N GLU A 89 2.31 -10.01 -3.02
CA GLU A 89 1.00 -9.37 -3.10
C GLU A 89 0.31 -9.43 -1.74
N THR A 90 -0.17 -8.32 -1.24
CA THR A 90 -1.01 -8.31 -0.04
C THR A 90 -2.47 -8.54 -0.46
N VAL A 91 -2.96 -9.76 -0.23
CA VAL A 91 -4.30 -10.22 -0.66
C VAL A 91 -5.40 -9.64 0.24
N LEU A 92 -5.11 -9.54 1.53
CA LEU A 92 -5.98 -8.95 2.53
C LEU A 92 -5.18 -7.96 3.36
N LEU A 93 -5.69 -6.76 3.49
CA LEU A 93 -5.15 -5.71 4.35
C LEU A 93 -6.32 -4.90 4.88
N SER A 94 -6.74 -5.17 6.09
CA SER A 94 -7.80 -4.43 6.76
C SER A 94 -7.34 -3.90 8.11
N GLY A 95 -7.85 -2.74 8.49
CA GLY A 95 -7.60 -2.10 9.78
C GLY A 95 -8.92 -1.78 10.48
N ASP A 96 -8.91 -1.77 11.81
CA ASP A 96 -10.01 -1.27 12.62
C ASP A 96 -9.84 0.24 12.81
N GLY A 97 -10.48 0.99 11.91
CA GLY A 97 -10.51 2.44 11.90
C GLY A 97 -9.34 3.13 11.16
N PRO A 98 -9.51 4.45 10.92
CA PRO A 98 -8.63 5.22 10.04
C PRO A 98 -7.16 5.24 10.46
N HIS A 99 -6.89 5.19 11.77
CA HIS A 99 -5.53 5.19 12.29
C HIS A 99 -4.78 3.90 11.89
N THR A 100 -5.42 2.75 12.11
CA THR A 100 -4.82 1.44 11.76
C THR A 100 -4.68 1.29 10.24
N GLU A 101 -5.66 1.76 9.48
CA GLU A 101 -5.58 1.78 8.01
C GLU A 101 -4.41 2.61 7.50
N ALA A 102 -4.18 3.80 8.09
CA ALA A 102 -3.04 4.65 7.73
C ALA A 102 -1.68 3.99 8.06
N LEU A 103 -1.58 3.31 9.20
CA LEU A 103 -0.38 2.54 9.58
C LEU A 103 -0.14 1.38 8.61
N ASN A 104 -1.19 0.64 8.26
CA ASN A 104 -1.12 -0.46 7.31
C ASN A 104 -0.67 0.03 5.92
N ALA A 105 -1.29 1.09 5.41
CA ALA A 105 -0.96 1.68 4.11
C ALA A 105 0.47 2.21 4.03
N ARG A 106 1.04 2.68 5.16
CA ARG A 106 2.43 3.12 5.24
C ARG A 106 3.41 1.96 5.34
N ALA A 107 3.09 0.95 6.13
CA ALA A 107 4.02 -0.15 6.42
C ALA A 107 4.14 -1.15 5.26
N GLU A 108 3.03 -1.45 4.59
CA GLU A 108 2.95 -2.47 3.55
C GLU A 108 3.99 -2.28 2.43
N PRO A 109 4.12 -1.11 1.77
CA PRO A 109 5.08 -0.95 0.68
C PRO A 109 6.53 -1.09 1.14
N ILE A 110 6.85 -0.64 2.36
CA ILE A 110 8.20 -0.74 2.94
C ILE A 110 8.55 -2.22 3.19
N LEU A 111 7.64 -2.96 3.82
CA LEU A 111 7.84 -4.39 4.10
C LEU A 111 7.97 -5.20 2.82
N ARG A 112 7.15 -4.90 1.83
CA ARG A 112 7.19 -5.59 0.53
C ARG A 112 8.50 -5.36 -0.20
N GLU A 113 9.00 -4.13 -0.24
CA GLU A 113 10.27 -3.79 -0.87
C GLU A 113 11.42 -4.49 -0.15
N SER A 114 11.52 -4.36 1.18
CA SER A 114 12.57 -4.99 1.99
C SER A 114 12.57 -6.52 1.85
N ALA A 115 11.40 -7.15 1.89
CA ALA A 115 11.28 -8.60 1.75
C ALA A 115 11.62 -9.11 0.35
N LEU A 116 11.33 -8.33 -0.70
CA LEU A 116 11.75 -8.66 -2.08
C LEU A 116 13.25 -8.53 -2.25
N GLU A 117 13.89 -7.52 -1.66
CA GLU A 117 15.33 -7.34 -1.67
C GLU A 117 16.04 -8.46 -0.92
N ALA A 118 15.57 -8.80 0.28
CA ALA A 118 16.09 -9.92 1.07
C ALA A 118 15.82 -11.29 0.42
N GLY A 119 14.72 -11.40 -0.34
CA GLY A 119 14.23 -12.66 -0.89
C GLY A 119 13.62 -13.59 0.17
N ASP A 120 13.31 -13.08 1.34
CA ASP A 120 12.77 -13.80 2.51
C ASP A 120 11.88 -12.87 3.36
N ALA A 121 11.24 -13.43 4.39
CA ALA A 121 10.46 -12.68 5.38
C ALA A 121 11.28 -12.20 6.59
N ASP A 122 12.58 -12.46 6.62
CA ASP A 122 13.49 -12.03 7.69
C ASP A 122 13.98 -10.60 7.43
N VAL A 123 13.09 -9.64 7.71
CA VAL A 123 13.35 -8.20 7.56
C VAL A 123 12.85 -7.43 8.78
N ASP A 124 13.36 -6.21 8.93
CA ASP A 124 13.03 -5.36 10.06
C ASP A 124 11.56 -4.91 10.07
N VAL A 125 11.01 -4.74 11.24
CA VAL A 125 9.67 -4.16 11.43
C VAL A 125 9.68 -2.65 11.19
N VAL A 126 8.61 -2.13 10.60
CA VAL A 126 8.43 -0.70 10.38
C VAL A 126 8.13 0.00 11.69
N SER A 127 8.93 1.02 12.03
CA SER A 127 8.76 1.81 13.25
C SER A 127 7.37 2.46 13.30
N GLY A 128 6.70 2.30 14.43
CA GLY A 128 5.32 2.76 14.65
C GLY A 128 4.24 1.84 14.11
N ALA A 129 4.59 0.81 13.33
CA ALA A 129 3.65 -0.18 12.79
C ALA A 129 4.07 -1.63 13.12
N THR A 130 4.63 -1.85 14.31
CA THR A 130 5.21 -3.13 14.72
C THR A 130 4.21 -4.29 14.67
N SER A 131 2.96 -4.06 15.11
CA SER A 131 1.91 -5.08 15.08
C SER A 131 1.57 -5.48 13.65
N THR A 132 1.35 -4.50 12.77
CA THR A 132 1.11 -4.72 11.34
C THR A 132 2.27 -5.47 10.69
N SER A 133 3.52 -5.03 10.96
CA SER A 133 4.72 -5.63 10.39
C SER A 133 4.83 -7.11 10.77
N LYS A 134 4.66 -7.44 12.04
CA LYS A 134 4.76 -8.83 12.52
C LYS A 134 3.78 -9.75 11.82
N ILE A 135 2.48 -9.40 11.82
CA ILE A 135 1.46 -10.28 11.21
C ILE A 135 1.60 -10.35 9.68
N TRP A 136 2.10 -9.29 9.04
CA TRP A 136 2.40 -9.29 7.60
C TRP A 136 3.56 -10.23 7.27
N LEU A 137 4.65 -10.15 8.03
CA LEU A 137 5.84 -10.99 7.88
C LEU A 137 5.53 -12.45 8.22
N ASP A 138 4.75 -12.72 9.27
CA ASP A 138 4.31 -14.07 9.63
C ASP A 138 3.47 -14.71 8.50
N SER A 139 2.60 -13.93 7.88
CA SER A 139 1.83 -14.39 6.72
C SER A 139 2.74 -14.68 5.53
N LEU A 140 3.68 -13.79 5.21
CA LEU A 140 4.66 -14.00 4.13
C LEU A 140 5.54 -15.23 4.38
N GLN A 141 6.01 -15.42 5.62
CA GLN A 141 6.79 -16.59 6.01
C GLN A 141 6.00 -17.88 5.75
N GLY A 142 4.72 -17.89 6.11
CA GLY A 142 3.84 -19.02 5.82
C GLY A 142 3.69 -19.32 4.32
N ALA A 143 3.67 -18.31 3.46
CA ALA A 143 3.67 -18.48 2.00
C ALA A 143 4.99 -19.08 1.50
N ILE A 144 6.13 -18.58 1.99
CA ILE A 144 7.46 -19.06 1.64
C ILE A 144 7.63 -20.52 2.09
N ASP A 145 7.16 -20.88 3.27
CA ASP A 145 7.23 -22.24 3.80
C ASP A 145 6.40 -23.22 2.98
N LYS A 146 5.24 -22.81 2.51
CA LYS A 146 4.45 -23.60 1.56
C LYS A 146 5.19 -23.82 0.24
N ALA A 147 5.85 -22.77 -0.27
CA ALA A 147 6.64 -22.86 -1.48
C ALA A 147 7.82 -23.85 -1.33
N ARG A 148 8.50 -23.82 -0.18
CA ARG A 148 9.64 -24.72 0.12
C ARG A 148 9.23 -26.19 0.22
N ARG A 149 8.01 -26.46 0.68
CA ARG A 149 7.46 -27.83 0.80
C ARG A 149 6.80 -28.36 -0.48
N ALA A 150 6.49 -27.47 -1.42
CA ALA A 150 5.84 -27.87 -2.66
C ALA A 150 6.81 -28.67 -3.57
N PRO A 151 6.37 -29.74 -4.23
CA PRO A 151 7.21 -30.46 -5.19
C PRO A 151 7.61 -29.53 -6.34
N GLN A 152 8.87 -29.67 -6.76
CA GLN A 152 9.46 -28.92 -7.87
C GLN A 152 8.95 -29.44 -9.21
#